data_89acd37a7b6286776285bc8df0eb4cf3
#
_entry.id   89acd37a7b6286776285bc8df0eb4cf3
#
_cell.length_a   1.000
_cell.length_b   1.000
_cell.length_c   1.000
_cell.angle_alpha   90.00
_cell.angle_beta   90.00
_cell.angle_gamma   90.00
#
_symmetry.space_group_name_H-M   'P 1'
#
loop_
_entity.id
_entity.type
_entity.pdbx_description
1 polymer ?
#
loop_
_entity_poly.entity_id
_entity_poly.type
_entity_poly.pdbx_seq_one_letter_code
_entity_poly.pdbx_strand_id
1 'polypeptide(L)'
;MLSLLFLGCGTDSETVEPVSGVHFQGRDCLSCHNVDLGASSHLSVGGTVYRSATSGIDDLFEMCNSPVHLQIVDGTAIVYDTKTVHAADTAGYNGKSNLFALLNDMPIGTGAYTMRIISDVNTTLAESATLHSFTTGFDMTNPSDLNNRYSCNACHQAPPNNKNGAAGALFVQTNLADCLAP
;
A
#
# COMPACT_ATOMS: atom_id res chain seq x y z
N MET A 1 35.77 18.16 1.81
CA MET A 1 34.69 17.78 2.76
C MET A 1 33.45 17.57 1.94
N LEU A 2 33.09 16.32 1.69
CA LEU A 2 31.93 15.96 0.88
C LEU A 2 30.74 15.73 1.83
N SER A 3 29.78 16.66 1.85
CA SER A 3 28.56 16.52 2.64
C SER A 3 27.67 15.47 1.98
N LEU A 4 27.57 14.28 2.55
CA LEU A 4 26.54 13.32 2.19
C LEU A 4 25.21 13.88 2.67
N LEU A 5 24.37 14.28 1.73
CA LEU A 5 22.95 14.55 1.96
C LEU A 5 22.26 13.19 2.15
N PHE A 6 21.96 12.85 3.37
CA PHE A 6 21.01 11.77 3.68
C PHE A 6 19.61 12.27 3.27
N LEU A 7 19.12 11.81 2.13
CA LEU A 7 17.71 11.88 1.77
C LEU A 7 16.97 10.76 2.50
N GLY A 8 16.85 10.90 3.83
CA GLY A 8 16.05 9.99 4.62
C GLY A 8 14.57 10.36 4.56
N CYS A 9 13.68 9.47 4.91
CA CYS A 9 12.23 9.66 5.03
C CYS A 9 11.78 10.85 5.92
N GLY A 10 12.69 11.63 6.47
CA GLY A 10 12.43 12.74 7.38
C GLY A 10 12.88 14.11 6.90
N THR A 11 13.25 14.33 5.65
CA THR A 11 13.81 15.62 5.18
C THR A 11 12.85 16.49 4.37
N ASP A 12 11.61 16.10 4.19
CA ASP A 12 10.62 17.02 3.64
C ASP A 12 10.21 18.00 4.75
N SER A 13 10.36 19.28 4.45
CA SER A 13 10.07 20.42 5.33
C SER A 13 8.57 20.61 5.61
N GLU A 14 7.85 19.52 5.81
CA GLU A 14 6.46 19.61 6.24
C GLU A 14 6.44 19.97 7.72
N THR A 15 5.90 21.15 8.02
CA THR A 15 5.72 21.68 9.38
C THR A 15 4.60 20.97 10.15
N VAL A 16 4.00 19.95 9.57
CA VAL A 16 2.92 19.15 10.15
C VAL A 16 3.46 17.73 10.35
N GLU A 17 3.52 17.28 11.60
CA GLU A 17 3.84 15.91 11.93
C GLU A 17 2.86 14.97 11.18
N PRO A 18 3.36 13.98 10.45
CA PRO A 18 2.50 13.06 9.72
C PRO A 18 1.60 12.31 10.71
N VAL A 19 0.31 12.32 10.42
CA VAL A 19 -0.66 11.53 11.20
C VAL A 19 -0.39 10.05 10.96
N SER A 20 -0.37 9.25 12.02
CA SER A 20 -0.16 7.80 11.93
C SER A 20 -1.11 7.17 10.89
N GLY A 21 -0.56 6.41 9.96
CA GLY A 21 -1.31 5.79 8.88
C GLY A 21 -1.65 6.71 7.68
N VAL A 22 -1.37 8.03 7.76
CA VAL A 22 -1.64 8.99 6.68
C VAL A 22 -0.40 9.85 6.44
N HIS A 23 0.53 9.37 5.63
CA HIS A 23 1.72 10.10 5.23
C HIS A 23 2.29 9.56 3.92
N PHE A 24 2.94 10.42 3.15
CA PHE A 24 3.66 10.07 1.92
C PHE A 24 2.84 9.23 0.93
N GLN A 25 1.62 9.67 0.64
CA GLN A 25 0.64 8.96 -0.17
C GLN A 25 1.17 8.68 -1.57
N GLY A 26 0.97 7.44 -2.02
CA GLY A 26 1.37 6.99 -3.35
C GLY A 26 2.85 6.69 -3.53
N ARG A 27 3.68 6.92 -2.53
CA ARG A 27 5.10 6.56 -2.54
C ARG A 27 5.29 5.08 -2.25
N ASP A 28 6.49 4.59 -2.51
CA ASP A 28 6.89 3.21 -2.17
C ASP A 28 7.09 3.09 -0.66
N CYS A 29 6.03 2.63 0.04
CA CYS A 29 6.02 2.52 1.49
C CYS A 29 7.17 1.66 2.03
N LEU A 30 7.46 0.54 1.36
CA LEU A 30 8.44 -0.42 1.84
C LEU A 30 9.88 0.09 1.70
N SER A 31 10.14 1.00 0.75
CA SER A 31 11.48 1.58 0.58
C SER A 31 11.93 2.37 1.82
N CYS A 32 10.98 3.00 2.53
CA CYS A 32 11.26 3.66 3.80
C CYS A 32 11.09 2.71 4.99
N HIS A 33 9.93 2.07 5.11
CA HIS A 33 9.62 1.26 6.28
C HIS A 33 10.59 0.12 6.53
N ASN A 34 11.08 -0.52 5.45
CA ASN A 34 11.91 -1.71 5.57
C ASN A 34 13.41 -1.43 5.41
N VAL A 35 13.79 -0.21 5.06
CA VAL A 35 15.19 0.19 4.89
C VAL A 35 15.63 1.18 5.96
N ASP A 36 14.83 2.22 6.19
CA ASP A 36 15.22 3.35 7.04
C ASP A 36 14.72 3.24 8.49
N LEU A 37 13.68 2.42 8.73
CA LEU A 37 13.06 2.28 10.04
C LEU A 37 13.47 0.97 10.73
N GLY A 38 13.21 0.88 12.03
CA GLY A 38 13.49 -0.33 12.82
C GLY A 38 12.53 -1.49 12.51
N ALA A 39 12.95 -2.72 12.84
CA ALA A 39 12.23 -3.95 12.51
C ALA A 39 10.76 -4.01 12.99
N SER A 40 10.42 -3.28 14.05
CA SER A 40 9.02 -3.17 14.52
C SER A 40 8.10 -2.38 13.59
N SER A 41 8.67 -1.63 12.65
CA SER A 41 7.95 -0.81 11.67
C SER A 41 7.99 -1.40 10.27
N HIS A 42 8.64 -2.55 10.07
CA HIS A 42 8.71 -3.20 8.77
C HIS A 42 7.34 -3.66 8.31
N LEU A 43 7.02 -3.40 7.04
CA LEU A 43 5.77 -3.77 6.40
C LEU A 43 5.93 -5.05 5.59
N SER A 44 4.91 -5.91 5.60
CA SER A 44 4.78 -7.02 4.66
C SER A 44 4.11 -6.57 3.36
N VAL A 45 3.28 -5.54 3.42
CA VAL A 45 2.59 -4.94 2.27
C VAL A 45 2.26 -3.49 2.59
N GLY A 46 2.25 -2.64 1.57
CA GLY A 46 1.84 -1.25 1.71
C GLY A 46 1.44 -0.60 0.39
N GLY A 47 0.50 0.33 0.45
CA GLY A 47 0.05 1.09 -0.70
C GLY A 47 -1.00 2.14 -0.37
N THR A 48 -1.26 3.02 -1.33
CA THR A 48 -2.30 4.06 -1.24
C THR A 48 -3.31 3.86 -2.36
N VAL A 49 -4.60 3.90 -2.02
CA VAL A 49 -5.71 3.71 -2.95
C VAL A 49 -6.27 5.07 -3.36
N TYR A 50 -6.39 5.28 -4.65
CA TYR A 50 -6.91 6.49 -5.26
C TYR A 50 -8.27 6.27 -5.91
N ARG A 51 -8.94 7.36 -6.25
CA ARG A 51 -10.20 7.35 -7.01
C ARG A 51 -9.98 7.11 -8.50
N SER A 52 -8.78 7.41 -9.00
CA SER A 52 -8.45 7.35 -10.42
C SER A 52 -7.08 6.72 -10.69
N ALA A 53 -6.96 5.99 -11.79
CA ALA A 53 -5.70 5.43 -12.27
C ALA A 53 -4.63 6.49 -12.61
N THR A 54 -5.03 7.73 -12.84
CA THR A 54 -4.16 8.84 -13.22
C THR A 54 -3.75 9.73 -12.05
N SER A 55 -4.18 9.40 -10.83
CA SER A 55 -3.82 10.17 -9.63
C SER A 55 -2.32 10.09 -9.37
N GLY A 56 -1.73 11.22 -9.06
CA GLY A 56 -0.29 11.36 -8.80
C GLY A 56 0.11 11.04 -7.36
N ILE A 57 1.42 10.97 -7.13
CA ILE A 57 1.99 10.91 -5.79
C ILE A 57 1.58 12.18 -5.03
N ASP A 58 1.23 12.05 -3.75
CA ASP A 58 0.81 13.12 -2.85
C ASP A 58 -0.48 13.86 -3.30
N ASP A 59 -1.27 13.24 -4.17
CA ASP A 59 -2.57 13.79 -4.59
C ASP A 59 -3.65 13.50 -3.54
N LEU A 60 -3.67 14.31 -2.49
CA LEU A 60 -4.55 14.14 -1.33
C LEU A 60 -6.04 14.24 -1.68
N PHE A 61 -6.39 14.97 -2.77
CA PHE A 61 -7.77 15.15 -3.19
C PHE A 61 -8.34 13.94 -3.92
N GLU A 62 -7.47 13.13 -4.50
CA GLU A 62 -7.84 11.94 -5.25
C GLU A 62 -7.74 10.64 -4.43
N MET A 63 -7.44 10.73 -3.14
CA MET A 63 -7.45 9.58 -2.23
C MET A 63 -8.88 9.16 -1.87
N CYS A 64 -9.06 7.89 -1.51
CA CYS A 64 -10.26 7.45 -0.82
C CYS A 64 -10.39 8.15 0.55
N ASN A 65 -11.60 8.62 0.90
CA ASN A 65 -11.86 9.21 2.20
C ASN A 65 -12.19 8.17 3.28
N SER A 66 -12.70 7.02 2.85
CA SER A 66 -13.03 5.91 3.75
C SER A 66 -11.84 5.00 4.00
N PRO A 67 -11.79 4.33 5.13
CA PRO A 67 -10.84 3.25 5.37
C PRO A 67 -10.99 2.15 4.32
N VAL A 68 -9.85 1.65 3.86
CA VAL A 68 -9.78 0.53 2.90
C VAL A 68 -8.86 -0.54 3.45
N HIS A 69 -9.07 -1.78 3.06
CA HIS A 69 -8.18 -2.88 3.41
C HIS A 69 -7.90 -3.77 2.20
N LEU A 70 -6.81 -4.52 2.29
CA LEU A 70 -6.38 -5.45 1.26
C LEU A 70 -6.74 -6.87 1.69
N GLN A 71 -7.41 -7.59 0.80
CA GLN A 71 -7.54 -9.04 0.86
C GLN A 71 -6.63 -9.68 -0.16
N ILE A 72 -5.88 -10.70 0.27
CA ILE A 72 -5.06 -11.57 -0.57
C ILE A 72 -5.77 -12.91 -0.65
N VAL A 73 -6.08 -13.34 -1.87
CA VAL A 73 -6.97 -14.48 -2.12
C VAL A 73 -6.24 -15.55 -2.91
N ASP A 74 -6.27 -16.79 -2.42
CA ASP A 74 -5.80 -17.98 -3.11
C ASP A 74 -7.02 -18.79 -3.61
N GLY A 75 -7.21 -18.81 -4.93
CA GLY A 75 -8.43 -19.38 -5.52
C GLY A 75 -9.68 -18.64 -5.03
N THR A 76 -10.43 -19.23 -4.09
CA THR A 76 -11.60 -18.61 -3.46
C THR A 76 -11.39 -18.27 -1.98
N ALA A 77 -10.27 -18.69 -1.39
CA ALA A 77 -10.00 -18.51 0.02
C ALA A 77 -9.29 -17.17 0.27
N ILE A 78 -9.81 -16.37 1.20
CA ILE A 78 -9.07 -15.21 1.73
C ILE A 78 -7.99 -15.78 2.65
N VAL A 79 -6.72 -15.65 2.25
CA VAL A 79 -5.56 -16.15 3.02
C VAL A 79 -4.95 -15.08 3.91
N TYR A 80 -5.07 -13.80 3.52
CA TYR A 80 -4.65 -12.66 4.31
C TYR A 80 -5.65 -11.51 4.15
N ASP A 81 -5.87 -10.77 5.25
CA ASP A 81 -6.72 -9.57 5.27
C ASP A 81 -6.14 -8.54 6.22
N THR A 82 -5.78 -7.37 5.72
CA THR A 82 -5.17 -6.31 6.53
C THR A 82 -6.13 -5.79 7.60
N LYS A 83 -7.44 -5.88 7.39
CA LYS A 83 -8.45 -5.51 8.40
C LYS A 83 -8.34 -6.37 9.66
N THR A 84 -8.00 -7.64 9.51
CA THR A 84 -7.88 -8.56 10.65
C THR A 84 -6.75 -8.16 11.59
N VAL A 85 -5.61 -7.75 11.04
CA VAL A 85 -4.44 -7.35 11.85
C VAL A 85 -4.59 -5.95 12.45
N HIS A 86 -5.45 -5.11 11.87
CA HIS A 86 -5.71 -3.74 12.34
C HIS A 86 -7.03 -3.56 13.07
N ALA A 87 -7.80 -4.63 13.30
CA ALA A 87 -9.15 -4.54 13.91
C ALA A 87 -9.17 -3.84 15.29
N ALA A 88 -8.06 -3.88 16.02
CA ALA A 88 -7.92 -3.23 17.33
C ALA A 88 -7.16 -1.88 17.24
N ASP A 89 -6.54 -1.55 16.13
CA ASP A 89 -5.76 -0.32 15.93
C ASP A 89 -6.56 0.71 15.14
N THR A 90 -7.40 1.43 15.86
CA THR A 90 -8.21 2.51 15.26
C THR A 90 -7.37 3.71 14.79
N ALA A 91 -6.15 3.86 15.28
CA ALA A 91 -5.28 4.98 14.90
C ALA A 91 -4.52 4.71 13.60
N GLY A 92 -3.90 3.53 13.45
CA GLY A 92 -3.14 3.17 12.25
C GLY A 92 -4.04 2.85 11.05
N TYR A 93 -5.16 2.17 11.29
CA TYR A 93 -6.09 1.77 10.24
C TYR A 93 -6.90 2.95 9.67
N ASN A 94 -7.11 4.01 10.45
CA ASN A 94 -7.79 5.23 10.01
C ASN A 94 -6.97 6.08 9.01
N GLY A 95 -5.93 5.53 8.44
CA GLY A 95 -5.15 6.11 7.35
C GLY A 95 -5.93 6.29 6.06
N LYS A 96 -7.26 6.19 6.11
CA LYS A 96 -8.17 6.35 4.97
C LYS A 96 -7.71 5.47 3.79
N SER A 97 -7.16 6.05 2.77
CA SER A 97 -6.74 5.35 1.55
C SER A 97 -5.48 4.50 1.69
N ASN A 98 -4.72 4.60 2.79
CA ASN A 98 -3.53 3.78 2.98
C ASN A 98 -3.90 2.40 3.51
N LEU A 99 -3.45 1.37 2.80
CA LEU A 99 -3.52 -0.02 3.23
C LEU A 99 -2.10 -0.50 3.57
N PHE A 100 -1.95 -1.22 4.66
CA PHE A 100 -0.67 -1.79 5.06
C PHE A 100 -0.84 -2.92 6.08
N ALA A 101 0.19 -3.73 6.23
CA ALA A 101 0.33 -4.64 7.36
C ALA A 101 1.78 -4.72 7.80
N LEU A 102 2.01 -4.84 9.11
CA LEU A 102 3.34 -5.08 9.65
C LEU A 102 3.81 -6.50 9.30
N LEU A 103 5.09 -6.64 9.03
CA LEU A 103 5.70 -7.92 8.64
C LEU A 103 5.51 -9.00 9.73
N ASN A 104 5.57 -8.61 11.00
CA ASN A 104 5.39 -9.53 12.11
C ASN A 104 3.94 -10.01 12.28
N ASP A 105 2.97 -9.19 11.89
CA ASP A 105 1.54 -9.48 12.08
C ASP A 105 0.96 -10.25 10.90
N MET A 106 1.48 -10.01 9.69
CA MET A 106 1.00 -10.65 8.48
C MET A 106 2.17 -11.03 7.55
N PRO A 107 2.92 -12.10 7.85
CA PRO A 107 4.00 -12.58 6.98
C PRO A 107 3.40 -13.27 5.73
N ILE A 108 3.41 -12.58 4.60
CA ILE A 108 2.87 -13.11 3.34
C ILE A 108 3.85 -14.15 2.78
N GLY A 109 3.36 -15.36 2.53
CA GLY A 109 4.14 -16.45 1.94
C GLY A 109 4.28 -16.34 0.42
N THR A 110 5.16 -17.17 -0.14
CA THR A 110 5.29 -17.32 -1.60
C THR A 110 4.03 -17.92 -2.20
N GLY A 111 3.66 -17.46 -3.38
CA GLY A 111 2.44 -17.93 -4.05
C GLY A 111 2.03 -17.00 -5.19
N ALA A 112 0.88 -17.27 -5.77
CA ALA A 112 0.26 -16.43 -6.79
C ALA A 112 -1.19 -16.13 -6.37
N TYR A 113 -1.50 -14.88 -6.11
CA TYR A 113 -2.72 -14.46 -5.45
C TYR A 113 -3.52 -13.45 -6.26
N THR A 114 -4.83 -13.47 -6.10
CA THR A 114 -5.70 -12.35 -6.45
C THR A 114 -5.66 -11.33 -5.33
N MET A 115 -5.50 -10.05 -5.68
CA MET A 115 -5.55 -8.93 -4.75
C MET A 115 -6.90 -8.24 -4.84
N ARG A 116 -7.54 -7.97 -3.70
CA ARG A 116 -8.79 -7.21 -3.60
C ARG A 116 -8.62 -6.02 -2.68
N ILE A 117 -9.13 -4.88 -3.10
CA ILE A 117 -9.31 -3.72 -2.23
C ILE A 117 -10.75 -3.71 -1.78
N ILE A 118 -10.97 -3.67 -0.50
CA ILE A 118 -12.27 -3.75 0.14
C ILE A 118 -12.52 -2.48 0.94
N SER A 119 -13.73 -1.96 0.91
CA SER A 119 -14.18 -0.85 1.74
C SER A 119 -14.41 -1.30 3.19
N ASP A 120 -14.53 -0.36 4.10
CA ASP A 120 -14.85 -0.65 5.51
C ASP A 120 -16.20 -1.36 5.69
N VAL A 121 -17.14 -1.15 4.78
CA VAL A 121 -18.45 -1.84 4.74
C VAL A 121 -18.41 -3.17 3.97
N ASN A 122 -17.23 -3.72 3.70
CA ASN A 122 -16.99 -4.99 3.02
C ASN A 122 -17.45 -5.06 1.55
N THR A 123 -17.43 -3.93 0.85
CA THR A 123 -17.70 -3.88 -0.59
C THR A 123 -16.37 -3.95 -1.35
N THR A 124 -16.30 -4.76 -2.41
CA THR A 124 -15.14 -4.80 -3.29
C THR A 124 -15.04 -3.50 -4.09
N LEU A 125 -13.93 -2.80 -3.94
CA LEU A 125 -13.62 -1.56 -4.65
C LEU A 125 -12.77 -1.81 -5.88
N ALA A 126 -11.85 -2.78 -5.80
CA ALA A 126 -11.02 -3.21 -6.93
C ALA A 126 -10.59 -4.67 -6.76
N GLU A 127 -10.37 -5.34 -7.88
CA GLU A 127 -9.81 -6.68 -7.92
C GLU A 127 -8.78 -6.76 -9.04
N SER A 128 -7.67 -7.44 -8.79
CA SER A 128 -6.62 -7.61 -9.80
C SER A 128 -7.10 -8.53 -10.93
N ALA A 129 -6.94 -8.08 -12.17
CA ALA A 129 -7.27 -8.86 -13.36
C ALA A 129 -6.32 -10.05 -13.59
N THR A 130 -5.13 -10.00 -12.98
CA THR A 130 -4.09 -11.04 -13.07
C THR A 130 -3.57 -11.38 -11.69
N LEU A 131 -3.04 -12.60 -11.54
CA LEU A 131 -2.43 -13.02 -10.29
C LEU A 131 -1.15 -12.21 -10.02
N HIS A 132 -0.97 -11.81 -8.77
CA HIS A 132 0.27 -11.25 -8.24
C HIS A 132 1.13 -12.39 -7.72
N SER A 133 2.31 -12.57 -8.30
CA SER A 133 3.23 -13.64 -7.92
C SER A 133 4.27 -13.14 -6.92
N PHE A 134 4.38 -13.86 -5.81
CA PHE A 134 5.40 -13.69 -4.79
C PHE A 134 6.31 -14.93 -4.87
N THR A 135 7.43 -14.82 -5.59
CA THR A 135 8.28 -15.96 -5.94
C THR A 135 9.38 -16.24 -4.92
N THR A 136 9.77 -15.23 -4.18
CA THR A 136 10.73 -15.32 -3.07
C THR A 136 10.09 -14.69 -1.85
N GLY A 137 10.50 -15.08 -0.66
CA GLY A 137 10.14 -14.33 0.53
C GLY A 137 10.52 -12.85 0.40
N PHE A 138 9.92 -11.99 1.19
CA PHE A 138 10.24 -10.56 1.18
C PHE A 138 11.75 -10.35 1.37
N ASP A 139 12.40 -9.67 0.43
CA ASP A 139 13.83 -9.35 0.49
C ASP A 139 14.05 -7.98 1.15
N MET A 140 14.50 -8.01 2.40
CA MET A 140 14.82 -6.82 3.18
C MET A 140 15.96 -5.99 2.58
N THR A 141 16.81 -6.60 1.73
CA THR A 141 17.93 -5.91 1.09
C THR A 141 17.52 -5.22 -0.21
N ASN A 142 16.38 -5.61 -0.77
CA ASN A 142 15.80 -5.02 -1.98
C ASN A 142 14.27 -4.91 -1.87
N PRO A 143 13.76 -4.06 -0.96
CA PRO A 143 12.33 -3.97 -0.67
C PRO A 143 11.51 -3.46 -1.86
N SER A 144 12.14 -2.74 -2.78
CA SER A 144 11.51 -2.22 -4.01
C SER A 144 11.59 -3.19 -5.19
N ASP A 145 11.97 -4.45 -4.98
CA ASP A 145 11.99 -5.44 -6.04
C ASP A 145 10.59 -5.67 -6.61
N LEU A 146 10.41 -5.26 -7.85
CA LEU A 146 9.13 -5.35 -8.55
C LEU A 146 8.66 -6.80 -8.76
N ASN A 147 9.53 -7.80 -8.60
CA ASN A 147 9.16 -9.20 -8.68
C ASN A 147 8.48 -9.70 -7.41
N ASN A 148 8.67 -9.03 -6.28
CA ASN A 148 8.07 -9.42 -5.01
C ASN A 148 6.62 -8.97 -4.86
N ARG A 149 6.22 -7.87 -5.50
CA ARG A 149 4.83 -7.36 -5.50
C ARG A 149 4.29 -6.90 -4.13
N TYR A 150 5.13 -6.76 -3.13
CA TYR A 150 4.72 -6.36 -1.77
C TYR A 150 4.46 -4.86 -1.64
N SER A 151 5.21 -4.03 -2.36
CA SER A 151 4.98 -2.59 -2.42
C SER A 151 4.06 -2.26 -3.59
N CYS A 152 2.79 -1.98 -3.31
CA CYS A 152 1.80 -1.70 -4.35
C CYS A 152 2.22 -0.50 -5.21
N ASN A 153 2.64 0.57 -4.56
CA ASN A 153 3.00 1.82 -5.23
C ASN A 153 4.35 1.78 -5.96
N ALA A 154 5.16 0.72 -5.79
CA ALA A 154 6.34 0.51 -6.63
C ALA A 154 5.99 0.23 -8.10
N CYS A 155 4.81 -0.38 -8.34
CA CYS A 155 4.28 -0.67 -9.67
C CYS A 155 3.08 0.21 -10.03
N HIS A 156 2.17 0.42 -9.07
CA HIS A 156 0.93 1.17 -9.24
C HIS A 156 1.15 2.67 -9.07
N GLN A 157 1.58 3.32 -10.14
CA GLN A 157 1.77 4.78 -10.23
C GLN A 157 1.00 5.32 -11.43
N ALA A 158 0.71 6.62 -11.42
CA ALA A 158 0.10 7.29 -12.57
C ALA A 158 0.99 7.12 -13.83
N PRO A 159 0.39 6.89 -15.01
CA PRO A 159 1.15 6.83 -16.25
C PRO A 159 1.94 8.12 -16.49
N PRO A 160 3.14 8.05 -17.07
CA PRO A 160 3.82 6.88 -17.61
C PRO A 160 4.71 6.12 -16.60
N ASN A 161 4.59 6.39 -15.31
CA ASN A 161 5.47 5.85 -14.27
C ASN A 161 5.03 4.45 -13.76
N ASN A 162 3.88 3.97 -14.21
CA ASN A 162 3.41 2.62 -13.90
C ASN A 162 4.34 1.54 -14.46
N LYS A 163 4.51 0.45 -13.73
CA LYS A 163 5.47 -0.63 -14.06
C LYS A 163 4.77 -1.99 -14.06
N ASN A 164 5.46 -2.98 -14.63
CA ASN A 164 5.05 -4.39 -14.64
C ASN A 164 3.60 -4.63 -15.10
N GLY A 165 3.10 -3.83 -16.06
CA GLY A 165 1.75 -3.95 -16.60
C GLY A 165 0.64 -3.45 -15.67
N ALA A 166 0.98 -2.74 -14.59
CA ALA A 166 -0.03 -2.08 -13.76
C ALA A 166 -0.83 -1.05 -14.59
N ALA A 167 -2.15 -1.00 -14.39
CA ALA A 167 -3.05 -0.14 -15.17
C ALA A 167 -2.93 1.35 -14.82
N GLY A 168 -2.16 1.72 -13.81
CA GLY A 168 -2.00 3.08 -13.29
C GLY A 168 -1.80 3.05 -11.78
N ALA A 169 -2.12 4.14 -11.10
CA ALA A 169 -2.18 4.19 -9.65
C ALA A 169 -3.09 3.06 -9.12
N LEU A 170 -2.91 2.67 -7.87
CA LEU A 170 -3.82 1.73 -7.23
C LEU A 170 -5.16 2.44 -7.02
N PHE A 171 -6.20 2.08 -7.73
CA PHE A 171 -7.42 2.87 -7.80
C PHE A 171 -8.70 2.05 -7.67
N VAL A 172 -9.77 2.74 -7.29
CA VAL A 172 -11.13 2.17 -7.19
C VAL A 172 -11.69 1.93 -8.59
N GLN A 173 -12.10 0.69 -8.85
CA GLN A 173 -12.69 0.26 -10.12
C GLN A 173 -14.22 0.23 -10.08
N THR A 174 -14.77 -0.02 -8.89
CA THR A 174 -16.22 -0.16 -8.67
C THR A 174 -16.61 0.47 -7.34
N ASN A 175 -17.90 0.75 -7.15
CA ASN A 175 -18.44 1.23 -5.87
C ASN A 175 -17.73 2.50 -5.33
N LEU A 176 -17.45 3.46 -6.19
CA LEU A 176 -16.76 4.70 -5.84
C LEU A 176 -17.42 5.44 -4.67
N ALA A 177 -18.73 5.34 -4.50
CA ALA A 177 -19.46 5.95 -3.38
C ALA A 177 -18.93 5.48 -2.02
N ASP A 178 -18.56 4.19 -1.89
CA ASP A 178 -18.01 3.64 -0.64
C ASP A 178 -16.59 4.11 -0.36
N CYS A 179 -15.87 4.55 -1.40
CA CYS A 179 -14.56 5.20 -1.27
C CYS A 179 -14.69 6.68 -0.85
N LEU A 180 -15.82 7.31 -1.15
CA LEU A 180 -16.06 8.74 -0.89
C LEU A 180 -16.74 9.01 0.46
N ALA A 181 -17.29 7.99 1.11
CA ALA A 181 -17.95 8.12 2.40
C ALA A 181 -16.98 8.69 3.45
N PRO A 182 -17.42 9.62 4.31
CA PRO A 182 -16.58 10.24 5.33
C PRO A 182 -16.23 9.28 6.48
#